data_11982469d7a0efdee36af5f4c362ddbf
#
_entry.id   11982469d7a0efdee36af5f4c362ddbf
#
_cell.length_a   1.000
_cell.length_b   1.000
_cell.length_c   1.000
_cell.angle_alpha   90.00
_cell.angle_beta   90.00
_cell.angle_gamma   90.00
#
_symmetry.space_group_name_H-M   'P 1'
#
loop_
_entity.id
_entity.type
_entity.pdbx_description
1 polymer ?
#
loop_
_entity_poly.entity_id
_entity_poly.type
_entity_poly.pdbx_seq_one_letter_code
_entity_poly.pdbx_strand_id
1 'polypeptide(L)'
;MKVPNADHAVVKVRKLREYSLNPLHRTGRHKARVFAAALGITADDAEALRDILLRAVQEHEAVLGLEDSYGQRYQVDFLLEWKGRRAMVRSAWIIESSIVPYPRLTSCYVLEE
;
A
#
# COMPACT_ATOMS: atom_id res chain seq x y z
N MET A 1 13.60 -7.73 7.71
CA MET A 1 14.35 -6.79 6.87
C MET A 1 13.49 -5.60 6.53
N LYS A 2 14.07 -4.49 6.19
CA LYS A 2 13.33 -3.33 5.70
C LYS A 2 13.41 -3.26 4.18
N VAL A 3 12.43 -2.62 3.54
CA VAL A 3 12.51 -2.37 2.10
C VAL A 3 13.68 -1.42 1.82
N PRO A 4 14.59 -1.75 0.90
CA PRO A 4 15.70 -0.86 0.56
C PRO A 4 15.20 0.50 0.05
N ASN A 5 15.87 1.57 0.44
CA ASN A 5 15.57 2.94 0.03
C ASN A 5 14.12 3.36 0.34
N ALA A 6 13.56 2.86 1.42
CA ALA A 6 12.17 3.14 1.81
C ALA A 6 11.93 4.62 2.09
N ASP A 7 12.95 5.37 2.47
CA ASP A 7 12.88 6.84 2.66
C ASP A 7 12.62 7.59 1.35
N HIS A 8 12.83 6.95 0.20
CA HIS A 8 12.54 7.49 -1.12
C HIS A 8 11.36 6.77 -1.80
N ALA A 9 10.56 6.04 -1.03
CA ALA A 9 9.42 5.30 -1.58
C ALA A 9 8.40 6.23 -2.24
N VAL A 10 7.73 5.71 -3.27
CA VAL A 10 6.76 6.45 -4.07
C VAL A 10 5.39 5.81 -3.95
N VAL A 11 4.39 6.62 -3.60
CA VAL A 11 2.98 6.23 -3.61
C VAL A 11 2.22 7.28 -4.43
N LYS A 12 1.63 6.85 -5.54
CA LYS A 12 0.83 7.76 -6.38
C LYS A 12 -0.57 7.89 -5.80
N VAL A 13 -0.92 9.07 -5.34
CA VAL A 13 -2.24 9.39 -4.77
C VAL A 13 -3.35 9.04 -5.76
N ARG A 14 -3.14 9.33 -7.04
CA ARG A 14 -4.09 9.02 -8.08
C ARG A 14 -4.45 7.53 -8.13
N LYS A 15 -3.46 6.65 -7.96
CA LYS A 15 -3.70 5.21 -7.90
C LYS A 15 -4.56 4.83 -6.70
N LEU A 16 -4.34 5.47 -5.56
CA LEU A 16 -5.18 5.23 -4.38
C LEU A 16 -6.60 5.71 -4.61
N ARG A 17 -6.75 6.94 -5.12
CA ARG A 17 -8.08 7.55 -5.31
C ARG A 17 -8.90 6.84 -6.39
N GLU A 18 -8.28 6.51 -7.51
CA GLU A 18 -8.99 5.99 -8.68
C GLU A 18 -9.07 4.48 -8.74
N TYR A 19 -8.21 3.76 -7.98
CA TYR A 19 -8.17 2.30 -7.98
C TYR A 19 -8.42 1.71 -6.59
N SER A 20 -7.47 1.87 -5.68
CA SER A 20 -7.46 1.15 -4.39
C SER A 20 -8.64 1.51 -3.50
N LEU A 21 -9.11 2.77 -3.56
CA LEU A 21 -10.21 3.28 -2.74
C LEU A 21 -11.47 3.58 -3.53
N ASN A 22 -11.48 3.25 -4.83
CA ASN A 22 -12.63 3.52 -5.69
C ASN A 22 -13.60 2.33 -5.70
N PRO A 23 -14.80 2.45 -5.06
CA PRO A 23 -15.76 1.35 -5.01
C PRO A 23 -16.44 1.06 -6.35
N LEU A 24 -16.22 1.91 -7.34
CA LEU A 24 -16.76 1.75 -8.67
C LEU A 24 -15.75 1.18 -9.67
N HIS A 25 -14.49 1.01 -9.24
CA HIS A 25 -13.45 0.49 -10.12
C HIS A 25 -13.71 -0.98 -10.43
N ARG A 26 -13.59 -1.35 -11.71
CA ARG A 26 -13.91 -2.68 -12.21
C ARG A 26 -13.18 -3.80 -11.46
N THR A 27 -11.90 -3.62 -11.14
CA THR A 27 -11.10 -4.64 -10.45
C THR A 27 -10.78 -4.29 -8.99
N GLY A 28 -10.72 -3.00 -8.64
CA GLY A 28 -10.37 -2.54 -7.30
C GLY A 28 -11.54 -2.42 -6.33
N ARG A 29 -12.77 -2.51 -6.82
CA ARG A 29 -13.98 -2.22 -6.02
C ARG A 29 -14.13 -3.04 -4.74
N HIS A 30 -13.76 -4.32 -4.76
CA HIS A 30 -13.88 -5.16 -3.57
C HIS A 30 -12.94 -4.69 -2.46
N LYS A 31 -11.69 -4.44 -2.79
CA LYS A 31 -10.69 -3.94 -1.83
C LYS A 31 -11.08 -2.56 -1.28
N ALA A 32 -11.63 -1.70 -2.14
CA ALA A 32 -12.12 -0.38 -1.75
C ALA A 32 -13.27 -0.48 -0.76
N ARG A 33 -14.20 -1.40 -0.97
CA ARG A 33 -15.32 -1.64 -0.06
C ARG A 33 -14.86 -2.14 1.30
N VAL A 34 -13.84 -3.00 1.33
CA VAL A 34 -13.28 -3.50 2.58
C VAL A 34 -12.58 -2.37 3.36
N PHE A 35 -11.85 -1.47 2.68
CA PHE A 35 -11.29 -0.28 3.32
C PHE A 35 -12.37 0.57 3.98
N ALA A 36 -13.45 0.80 3.26
CA ALA A 36 -14.57 1.59 3.79
C ALA A 36 -15.26 0.89 4.97
N ALA A 37 -15.52 -0.40 4.85
CA ALA A 37 -16.22 -1.16 5.89
C ALA A 37 -15.38 -1.34 7.16
N ALA A 38 -14.10 -1.68 7.01
CA ALA A 38 -13.23 -1.98 8.15
C ALA A 38 -12.71 -0.71 8.84
N LEU A 39 -12.35 0.30 8.08
CA LEU A 39 -11.65 1.49 8.58
C LEU A 39 -12.40 2.79 8.36
N GLY A 40 -13.41 2.82 7.49
CA GLY A 40 -14.05 4.06 7.09
C GLY A 40 -13.20 4.92 6.19
N ILE A 41 -12.18 4.33 5.57
CA ILE A 41 -11.29 5.02 4.62
C ILE A 41 -11.92 4.96 3.23
N THR A 42 -12.06 6.14 2.61
CA THR A 42 -12.65 6.28 1.27
C THR A 42 -11.69 7.01 0.34
N ALA A 43 -12.11 7.24 -0.91
CA ALA A 43 -11.31 7.96 -1.89
C ALA A 43 -10.95 9.38 -1.44
N ASP A 44 -11.77 9.99 -0.60
CA ASP A 44 -11.48 11.32 -0.03
C ASP A 44 -10.26 11.30 0.90
N ASP A 45 -9.89 10.12 1.41
CA ASP A 45 -8.78 9.93 2.33
C ASP A 45 -7.49 9.48 1.62
N ALA A 46 -7.44 9.55 0.29
CA ALA A 46 -6.32 9.01 -0.48
C ALA A 46 -4.97 9.62 -0.07
N GLU A 47 -4.93 10.93 0.16
CA GLU A 47 -3.69 11.60 0.55
C GLU A 47 -3.23 11.20 1.95
N ALA A 48 -4.17 11.05 2.87
CA ALA A 48 -3.86 10.56 4.22
C ALA A 48 -3.35 9.11 4.18
N LEU A 49 -3.96 8.27 3.37
CA LEU A 49 -3.52 6.88 3.20
C LEU A 49 -2.11 6.82 2.59
N ARG A 50 -1.81 7.66 1.61
CA ARG A 50 -0.45 7.78 1.07
C ARG A 50 0.56 8.04 2.17
N ASP A 51 0.30 9.01 3.02
CA ASP A 51 1.22 9.39 4.09
C ASP A 51 1.40 8.27 5.10
N ILE A 52 0.34 7.53 5.40
CA ILE A 52 0.39 6.35 6.27
C ILE A 52 1.26 5.26 5.63
N LEU A 53 1.07 4.98 4.35
CA LEU A 53 1.84 3.96 3.62
C LEU A 53 3.32 4.32 3.52
N LEU A 54 3.64 5.59 3.29
CA LEU A 54 5.03 6.06 3.24
C LEU A 54 5.74 5.90 4.58
N ARG A 55 5.04 6.13 5.68
CA ARG A 55 5.60 5.87 7.02
C ARG A 55 5.74 4.38 7.28
N ALA A 56 4.71 3.61 6.93
CA ALA A 56 4.69 2.18 7.20
C ALA A 56 5.85 1.45 6.51
N VAL A 57 6.15 1.78 5.25
CA VAL A 57 7.24 1.13 4.50
C VAL A 57 8.61 1.42 5.12
N GLN A 58 8.76 2.55 5.79
CA GLN A 58 10.01 2.90 6.49
C GLN A 58 10.13 2.25 7.86
N GLU A 59 9.01 2.08 8.56
CA GLU A 59 9.00 1.67 9.97
C GLU A 59 8.86 0.17 10.19
N HIS A 60 8.16 -0.53 9.29
CA HIS A 60 7.81 -1.93 9.50
C HIS A 60 8.72 -2.88 8.72
N GLU A 61 8.83 -4.11 9.25
CA GLU A 61 9.57 -5.16 8.58
C GLU A 61 8.89 -5.59 7.29
N ALA A 62 9.70 -5.97 6.31
CA ALA A 62 9.23 -6.44 5.02
C ALA A 62 9.51 -7.94 4.84
N VAL A 63 8.68 -8.58 4.04
CA VAL A 63 8.90 -9.94 3.56
C VAL A 63 9.33 -9.83 2.09
N LEU A 64 10.44 -10.50 1.76
CA LEU A 64 10.94 -10.55 0.40
C LEU A 64 9.96 -11.34 -0.47
N GLY A 65 9.54 -10.75 -1.58
CA GLY A 65 8.66 -11.38 -2.53
C GLY A 65 9.38 -11.88 -3.77
N LEU A 66 8.63 -12.10 -4.83
CA LEU A 66 9.13 -12.59 -6.10
C LEU A 66 10.07 -11.58 -6.75
N GLU A 67 11.15 -12.09 -7.36
CA GLU A 67 11.96 -11.34 -8.30
C GLU A 67 11.69 -11.87 -9.71
N ASP A 68 11.34 -10.97 -10.62
CA ASP A 68 11.06 -11.32 -12.01
C ASP A 68 11.60 -10.22 -12.95
N SER A 69 11.21 -10.27 -14.22
CA SER A 69 11.68 -9.28 -15.21
C SER A 69 11.18 -7.85 -14.91
N TYR A 70 10.18 -7.70 -14.05
CA TYR A 70 9.67 -6.38 -13.65
C TYR A 70 10.41 -5.79 -12.46
N GLY A 71 11.10 -6.61 -11.68
CA GLY A 71 11.87 -6.16 -10.53
C GLY A 71 11.75 -7.06 -9.31
N GLN A 72 12.25 -6.57 -8.18
CA GLN A 72 12.19 -7.25 -6.89
C GLN A 72 11.01 -6.74 -6.11
N ARG A 73 10.15 -7.65 -5.65
CA ARG A 73 8.94 -7.32 -4.90
C ARG A 73 9.16 -7.48 -3.40
N TYR A 74 8.41 -6.68 -2.63
CA TYR A 74 8.43 -6.69 -1.17
C TYR A 74 7.01 -6.55 -0.67
N GLN A 75 6.74 -7.13 0.51
CA GLN A 75 5.45 -7.03 1.18
C GLN A 75 5.65 -6.47 2.58
N VAL A 76 4.85 -5.48 2.94
CA VAL A 76 4.84 -4.91 4.28
C VAL A 76 3.41 -4.97 4.81
N ASP A 77 3.22 -5.75 5.88
CA ASP A 77 1.95 -5.84 6.59
C ASP A 77 2.06 -5.01 7.87
N PHE A 78 1.04 -4.22 8.16
CA PHE A 78 1.06 -3.37 9.34
C PHE A 78 -0.34 -3.11 9.87
N LEU A 79 -0.43 -2.81 11.17
CA LEU A 79 -1.70 -2.41 11.78
C LEU A 79 -1.94 -0.93 11.48
N LEU A 80 -3.05 -0.64 10.79
CA LEU A 80 -3.46 0.72 10.50
C LEU A 80 -4.58 1.12 11.47
N GLU A 81 -4.38 2.24 12.16
CA GLU A 81 -5.37 2.83 13.03
C GLU A 81 -5.91 4.11 12.40
N TRP A 82 -7.23 4.24 12.34
CA TRP A 82 -7.89 5.35 11.68
C TRP A 82 -9.17 5.69 12.42
N LYS A 83 -9.21 6.87 13.03
CA LYS A 83 -10.41 7.43 13.68
C LYS A 83 -11.14 6.42 14.60
N GLY A 84 -10.38 5.74 15.45
CA GLY A 84 -10.92 4.79 16.41
C GLY A 84 -11.13 3.38 15.87
N ARG A 85 -10.86 3.14 14.61
CA ARG A 85 -10.89 1.80 14.00
C ARG A 85 -9.49 1.32 13.70
N ARG A 86 -9.31 0.01 13.58
CA ARG A 86 -8.02 -0.57 13.23
C ARG A 86 -8.20 -1.86 12.45
N ALA A 87 -7.27 -2.11 11.55
CA ALA A 87 -7.22 -3.33 10.74
C ALA A 87 -5.81 -3.56 10.24
N MET A 88 -5.48 -4.82 9.97
CA MET A 88 -4.22 -5.15 9.31
C MET A 88 -4.32 -4.80 7.83
N VAL A 89 -3.32 -4.08 7.34
CA VAL A 89 -3.22 -3.68 5.94
C VAL A 89 -1.98 -4.31 5.34
N ARG A 90 -2.13 -4.90 4.17
CA ARG A 90 -1.02 -5.39 3.36
C ARG A 90 -0.69 -4.38 2.29
N SER A 91 0.59 -4.02 2.21
CA SER A 91 1.11 -3.18 1.14
C SER A 91 2.17 -3.96 0.35
N ALA A 92 2.09 -3.87 -0.97
CA ALA A 92 3.03 -4.51 -1.87
C ALA A 92 3.82 -3.45 -2.62
N TRP A 93 5.12 -3.68 -2.74
CA TRP A 93 6.09 -2.73 -3.28
C TRP A 93 6.99 -3.41 -4.30
N ILE A 94 7.50 -2.64 -5.24
CA ILE A 94 8.45 -3.14 -6.23
C ILE A 94 9.60 -2.15 -6.42
N ILE A 95 10.81 -2.69 -6.51
CA ILE A 95 11.99 -1.96 -6.98
C ILE A 95 12.30 -2.49 -8.37
N GLU A 96 12.09 -1.64 -9.37
CA GLU A 96 12.10 -2.07 -10.77
C GLU A 96 13.51 -2.13 -11.38
N SER A 97 14.46 -1.37 -10.83
CA SER A 97 15.78 -1.24 -11.46
C SER A 97 16.81 -0.77 -10.45
N SER A 98 18.08 -1.11 -10.68
CA SER A 98 19.19 -0.58 -9.89
C SER A 98 19.52 0.87 -10.24
N ILE A 99 19.02 1.38 -11.37
CA ILE A 99 19.23 2.77 -11.79
C ILE A 99 18.26 3.70 -11.06
N VAL A 100 17.01 3.23 -10.83
CA VAL A 100 16.00 3.93 -10.04
C VAL A 100 15.59 2.97 -8.92
N PRO A 101 16.41 2.87 -7.85
CA PRO A 101 16.24 1.82 -6.84
C PRO A 101 15.22 2.17 -5.76
N TYR A 102 14.22 2.99 -6.07
CA TYR A 102 13.23 3.44 -5.10
C TYR A 102 12.00 2.55 -5.15
N PRO A 103 11.50 2.08 -4.00
CA PRO A 103 10.31 1.24 -3.97
C PRO A 103 9.07 2.04 -4.36
N ARG A 104 8.24 1.43 -5.19
CA ARG A 104 6.96 1.98 -5.63
C ARG A 104 5.83 1.07 -5.15
N LEU A 105 4.78 1.64 -4.62
CA LEU A 105 3.60 0.87 -4.23
C LEU A 105 2.93 0.26 -5.46
N THR A 106 2.67 -1.05 -5.41
CA THR A 106 1.93 -1.75 -6.46
C THR A 106 0.48 -2.02 -6.06
N SER A 107 0.23 -2.33 -4.79
CA SER A 107 -1.13 -2.48 -4.28
C SER A 107 -1.16 -2.36 -2.76
N CYS A 108 -2.35 -2.08 -2.23
CA CYS A 108 -2.60 -2.16 -0.80
C CYS A 108 -4.05 -2.57 -0.56
N TYR A 109 -4.28 -3.31 0.51
CA TYR A 109 -5.63 -3.75 0.88
C TYR A 109 -5.68 -4.20 2.33
N VAL A 110 -6.88 -4.19 2.89
CA VAL A 110 -7.14 -4.70 4.24
C VAL A 110 -7.15 -6.22 4.19
N LEU A 111 -6.43 -6.85 5.13
CA LEU A 111 -6.46 -8.29 5.29
C LEU A 111 -7.76 -8.69 5.99
N GLU A 112 -8.50 -9.56 5.34
CA GLU A 112 -9.71 -10.14 5.90
C GLU A 112 -9.37 -11.41 6.67
N GLU A 113 -10.00 -11.57 7.82
CA GLU A 113 -9.84 -12.78 8.62
C GLU A 113 -10.71 -13.94 8.10
#